data_7e91e29451a0259b09f90eff77c3376f
#
_entry.id   7e91e29451a0259b09f90eff77c3376f
#
_cell.length_a   1.000
_cell.length_b   1.000
_cell.length_c   1.000
_cell.angle_alpha   90.00
_cell.angle_beta   90.00
_cell.angle_gamma   90.00
#
_symmetry.space_group_name_H-M   'P 1'
#
loop_
_entity.id
_entity.type
_entity.pdbx_description
1 polymer ?
#
loop_
_entity_poly.entity_id
_entity_poly.type
_entity_poly.pdbx_seq_one_letter_code
_entity_poly.pdbx_strand_id
1 'polypeptide(L)'
;MKHKIGNILAAGFAIVGLAALASCAGEKFHVTGSIANAKDSLLYFEHNGLNGFSTVDSVKLDEKGDFSFSGDKVDNPEFYRLRIAGQIINIGIDSTETVDVKATYPQMATDYSVKGSYENEKIKELALKQIDLQARCQSILAERPDLADSIITVLMSDYKQDVSRNYIFKEPMRAYSYFALFQYIVIGNQAHLIFDPSRDVADNKVFGAVATSWDTYYPGSERTQNLHNVTIKGMKDE
;
A
#
# COMPACT_ATOMS: atom_id res chain seq x y z
N MET A 1 -91.71 16.62 1.98
CA MET A 1 -90.64 16.12 2.90
C MET A 1 -89.48 15.64 2.04
N LYS A 2 -88.40 16.33 2.08
CA LYS A 2 -87.25 16.14 1.15
C LYS A 2 -86.12 15.35 1.88
N HIS A 3 -85.82 14.18 1.37
CA HIS A 3 -84.66 13.43 1.79
C HIS A 3 -83.43 13.92 1.02
N LYS A 4 -82.39 14.30 1.75
CA LYS A 4 -81.03 14.56 1.20
C LYS A 4 -80.19 13.27 1.35
N ILE A 5 -79.74 12.83 0.17
CA ILE A 5 -78.79 11.73 0.06
C ILE A 5 -77.40 12.36 0.14
N GLY A 6 -76.59 11.95 1.12
CA GLY A 6 -75.22 12.37 1.28
C GLY A 6 -74.24 11.49 0.44
N ASN A 7 -73.43 12.13 -0.39
CA ASN A 7 -72.38 11.47 -1.14
C ASN A 7 -71.17 11.20 -0.24
N ILE A 8 -70.83 9.95 -0.13
CA ILE A 8 -69.56 9.51 0.51
C ILE A 8 -68.53 9.43 -0.59
N LEU A 9 -67.54 10.34 -0.56
CA LEU A 9 -66.33 10.26 -1.37
C LEU A 9 -65.37 9.27 -0.73
N ALA A 10 -65.16 8.15 -1.40
CA ALA A 10 -64.07 7.21 -1.08
C ALA A 10 -62.75 7.75 -1.60
N ALA A 11 -61.91 8.23 -0.69
CA ALA A 11 -60.52 8.59 -1.02
C ALA A 11 -59.66 7.31 -1.09
N GLY A 12 -59.33 6.91 -2.32
CA GLY A 12 -58.38 5.84 -2.59
C GLY A 12 -56.98 6.29 -2.26
N PHE A 13 -56.35 5.67 -1.22
CA PHE A 13 -54.93 5.83 -0.91
C PHE A 13 -54.15 4.96 -1.90
N ALA A 14 -53.49 5.58 -2.87
CA ALA A 14 -52.51 4.93 -3.70
C ALA A 14 -51.20 4.83 -2.92
N ILE A 15 -50.89 3.63 -2.37
CA ILE A 15 -49.58 3.31 -1.79
C ILE A 15 -48.63 3.12 -2.97
N VAL A 16 -47.83 4.17 -3.25
CA VAL A 16 -46.68 4.07 -4.14
C VAL A 16 -45.59 3.32 -3.36
N GLY A 17 -45.47 2.04 -3.62
CA GLY A 17 -44.38 1.22 -3.13
C GLY A 17 -43.05 1.72 -3.72
N LEU A 18 -42.27 2.43 -2.92
CA LEU A 18 -40.86 2.72 -3.23
C LEU A 18 -40.11 1.41 -3.14
N ALA A 19 -39.94 0.71 -4.27
CA ALA A 19 -39.01 -0.38 -4.38
C ALA A 19 -37.61 0.22 -4.21
N ALA A 20 -37.04 0.11 -3.02
CA ALA A 20 -35.64 0.34 -2.80
C ALA A 20 -34.90 -0.68 -3.68
N LEU A 21 -34.33 -0.21 -4.78
CA LEU A 21 -33.31 -0.93 -5.52
C LEU A 21 -32.11 -1.00 -4.57
N ALA A 22 -32.04 -2.06 -3.77
CA ALA A 22 -30.81 -2.45 -3.11
C ALA A 22 -29.83 -2.78 -4.24
N SER A 23 -29.07 -1.79 -4.68
CA SER A 23 -27.89 -1.99 -5.47
C SER A 23 -27.01 -2.91 -4.66
N CYS A 24 -26.74 -4.11 -5.15
CA CYS A 24 -25.64 -4.94 -4.68
C CYS A 24 -24.34 -4.25 -5.08
N ALA A 25 -24.03 -3.12 -4.45
CA ALA A 25 -22.71 -2.56 -4.46
C ALA A 25 -21.88 -3.52 -3.61
N GLY A 26 -20.98 -4.29 -4.23
CA GLY A 26 -20.02 -5.13 -3.52
C GLY A 26 -19.27 -4.31 -2.48
N GLU A 27 -18.75 -4.98 -1.47
CA GLU A 27 -17.89 -4.35 -0.47
C GLU A 27 -16.68 -3.71 -1.16
N LYS A 28 -16.32 -2.49 -0.77
CA LYS A 28 -15.23 -1.71 -1.39
C LYS A 28 -14.26 -1.20 -0.34
N PHE A 29 -13.01 -1.10 -0.73
CA PHE A 29 -12.05 -0.27 -0.02
C PHE A 29 -12.04 1.17 -0.58
N HIS A 30 -11.55 2.11 0.21
CA HIS A 30 -11.41 3.50 -0.19
C HIS A 30 -10.02 4.05 0.15
N VAL A 31 -9.46 4.85 -0.75
CA VAL A 31 -8.25 5.64 -0.51
C VAL A 31 -8.60 7.09 -0.78
N THR A 32 -8.70 7.87 0.28
CA THR A 32 -9.17 9.26 0.23
C THR A 32 -8.13 10.20 0.82
N GLY A 33 -8.31 11.48 0.63
CA GLY A 33 -7.48 12.47 1.30
C GLY A 33 -7.27 13.76 0.51
N SER A 34 -6.17 14.45 0.82
CA SER A 34 -5.81 15.69 0.15
C SER A 34 -4.30 15.86 0.01
N ILE A 35 -3.85 16.46 -1.10
CA ILE A 35 -2.45 16.80 -1.35
C ILE A 35 -2.36 18.30 -1.55
N ALA A 36 -1.87 19.00 -0.53
CA ALA A 36 -1.67 20.44 -0.57
C ALA A 36 -0.61 20.83 -1.62
N ASN A 37 -0.74 22.03 -2.20
CA ASN A 37 0.19 22.59 -3.20
C ASN A 37 0.32 21.76 -4.49
N ALA A 38 -0.66 20.91 -4.80
CA ALA A 38 -0.64 20.01 -5.96
C ALA A 38 -1.65 20.42 -7.03
N LYS A 39 -2.16 21.67 -7.03
CA LYS A 39 -3.08 22.18 -8.05
C LYS A 39 -2.57 21.87 -9.46
N ASP A 40 -3.49 21.46 -10.34
CA ASP A 40 -3.24 21.06 -11.72
C ASP A 40 -2.35 19.83 -11.93
N SER A 41 -1.84 19.22 -10.85
CA SER A 41 -1.11 17.94 -10.92
C SER A 41 -2.06 16.78 -11.20
N LEU A 42 -1.56 15.78 -11.93
CA LEU A 42 -2.26 14.52 -12.14
C LEU A 42 -1.80 13.51 -11.06
N LEU A 43 -2.73 13.15 -10.18
CA LEU A 43 -2.53 12.11 -9.18
C LEU A 43 -2.97 10.77 -9.75
N TYR A 44 -2.05 9.82 -9.80
CA TYR A 44 -2.31 8.44 -10.19
C TYR A 44 -2.52 7.57 -8.96
N PHE A 45 -3.53 6.69 -9.04
CA PHE A 45 -3.69 5.55 -8.15
C PHE A 45 -3.32 4.30 -8.96
N GLU A 46 -2.26 3.61 -8.52
CA GLU A 46 -1.66 2.50 -9.27
C GLU A 46 -1.59 1.25 -8.40
N HIS A 47 -1.94 0.11 -8.97
CA HIS A 47 -1.74 -1.20 -8.36
C HIS A 47 -0.30 -1.68 -8.58
N ASN A 48 0.33 -2.16 -7.51
CA ASN A 48 1.66 -2.76 -7.53
C ASN A 48 1.53 -4.29 -7.57
N GLY A 49 1.31 -4.82 -8.77
CA GLY A 49 1.22 -6.26 -9.01
C GLY A 49 2.59 -6.93 -9.09
N LEU A 50 2.61 -8.25 -9.11
CA LEU A 50 3.85 -9.05 -9.23
C LEU A 50 4.60 -8.81 -10.55
N ASN A 51 3.88 -8.41 -11.59
CA ASN A 51 4.43 -8.13 -12.93
C ASN A 51 4.70 -6.63 -13.18
N GLY A 52 4.60 -5.80 -12.15
CA GLY A 52 4.83 -4.37 -12.22
C GLY A 52 3.59 -3.52 -11.89
N PHE A 53 3.67 -2.23 -12.21
CA PHE A 53 2.64 -1.25 -11.88
C PHE A 53 1.61 -1.12 -13.01
N SER A 54 0.35 -1.02 -12.64
CA SER A 54 -0.75 -0.70 -13.53
C SER A 54 -1.62 0.43 -12.95
N THR A 55 -1.99 1.39 -13.79
CA THR A 55 -2.87 2.48 -13.36
C THR A 55 -4.30 1.95 -13.17
N VAL A 56 -4.83 2.13 -11.96
CA VAL A 56 -6.21 1.80 -11.61
C VAL A 56 -7.12 2.99 -11.93
N ASP A 57 -6.71 4.19 -11.50
CA ASP A 57 -7.45 5.44 -11.69
C ASP A 57 -6.50 6.65 -11.63
N SER A 58 -7.01 7.83 -12.00
CA SER A 58 -6.28 9.08 -11.86
C SER A 58 -7.22 10.27 -11.75
N VAL A 59 -6.78 11.31 -11.06
CA VAL A 59 -7.52 12.56 -10.90
C VAL A 59 -6.61 13.76 -11.09
N LYS A 60 -7.09 14.78 -11.81
CA LYS A 60 -6.45 16.09 -11.85
C LYS A 60 -6.89 16.88 -10.62
N LEU A 61 -5.92 17.22 -9.76
CA LEU A 61 -6.19 17.90 -8.50
C LEU A 61 -6.55 19.38 -8.70
N ASP A 62 -7.52 19.84 -7.93
CA ASP A 62 -7.92 21.24 -7.85
C ASP A 62 -7.12 22.01 -6.80
N GLU A 63 -7.59 23.21 -6.43
CA GLU A 63 -6.92 24.04 -5.39
C GLU A 63 -6.93 23.42 -4.00
N LYS A 64 -7.92 22.56 -3.69
CA LYS A 64 -8.02 21.87 -2.41
C LYS A 64 -7.14 20.63 -2.36
N GLY A 65 -6.84 20.07 -3.53
CA GLY A 65 -6.05 18.86 -3.67
C GLY A 65 -6.79 17.60 -3.19
N ASP A 66 -8.11 17.65 -3.03
CA ASP A 66 -8.91 16.52 -2.55
C ASP A 66 -8.99 15.42 -3.61
N PHE A 67 -8.93 14.16 -3.14
CA PHE A 67 -9.08 12.99 -3.99
C PHE A 67 -9.84 11.87 -3.28
N SER A 68 -10.45 10.98 -4.08
CA SER A 68 -11.12 9.78 -3.60
C SER A 68 -11.04 8.69 -4.67
N PHE A 69 -10.37 7.59 -4.32
CA PHE A 69 -10.32 6.36 -5.11
C PHE A 69 -11.02 5.23 -4.36
N SER A 70 -11.52 4.26 -5.11
CA SER A 70 -12.10 3.04 -4.53
C SER A 70 -11.80 1.84 -5.41
N GLY A 71 -11.78 0.67 -4.80
CA GLY A 71 -11.68 -0.60 -5.49
C GLY A 71 -12.56 -1.64 -4.83
N ASP A 72 -12.77 -2.76 -5.49
CA ASP A 72 -13.50 -3.87 -4.91
C ASP A 72 -12.68 -4.49 -3.78
N LYS A 73 -13.38 -5.06 -2.78
CA LYS A 73 -12.77 -5.79 -1.67
C LYS A 73 -11.69 -6.74 -2.17
N VAL A 74 -10.58 -6.77 -1.47
CA VAL A 74 -9.52 -7.75 -1.69
C VAL A 74 -9.64 -8.89 -0.67
N ASP A 75 -9.38 -10.12 -1.09
CA ASP A 75 -9.42 -11.30 -0.22
C ASP A 75 -8.07 -11.57 0.46
N ASN A 76 -7.01 -10.96 -0.06
CA ASN A 76 -5.63 -11.06 0.44
C ASN A 76 -4.98 -9.69 0.35
N PRO A 77 -3.93 -9.39 1.14
CA PRO A 77 -3.27 -8.10 1.08
C PRO A 77 -2.76 -7.76 -0.33
N GLU A 78 -3.15 -6.58 -0.81
CA GLU A 78 -2.72 -6.01 -2.07
C GLU A 78 -2.06 -4.65 -1.87
N PHE A 79 -1.15 -4.29 -2.81
CA PHE A 79 -0.36 -3.07 -2.70
C PHE A 79 -0.67 -2.11 -3.83
N TYR A 80 -0.79 -0.85 -3.45
CA TYR A 80 -1.06 0.26 -4.34
C TYR A 80 -0.07 1.38 -4.06
N ARG A 81 -0.10 2.42 -4.90
CA ARG A 81 0.59 3.66 -4.63
C ARG A 81 -0.16 4.86 -5.17
N LEU A 82 -0.02 5.97 -4.47
CA LEU A 82 -0.36 7.30 -4.97
C LEU A 82 0.88 7.93 -5.57
N ARG A 83 0.80 8.47 -6.79
CA ARG A 83 1.96 9.04 -7.48
C ARG A 83 1.64 10.36 -8.18
N ILE A 84 2.47 11.37 -7.90
CA ILE A 84 2.58 12.60 -8.71
C ILE A 84 4.03 12.71 -9.16
N ALA A 85 4.29 12.68 -10.47
CA ALA A 85 5.64 12.65 -11.03
C ALA A 85 6.49 11.54 -10.37
N GLY A 86 7.62 11.91 -9.75
CA GLY A 86 8.51 10.97 -9.02
C GLY A 86 8.18 10.78 -7.54
N GLN A 87 7.15 11.45 -7.01
CA GLN A 87 6.76 11.36 -5.61
C GLN A 87 5.75 10.23 -5.41
N ILE A 88 5.99 9.37 -4.43
CA ILE A 88 5.21 8.13 -4.22
C ILE A 88 4.83 8.00 -2.75
N ILE A 89 3.57 7.63 -2.50
CA ILE A 89 3.09 7.13 -1.20
C ILE A 89 2.60 5.69 -1.41
N ASN A 90 3.19 4.74 -0.70
CA ASN A 90 2.79 3.33 -0.77
C ASN A 90 1.57 3.07 0.11
N ILE A 91 0.65 2.26 -0.37
CA ILE A 91 -0.62 1.90 0.28
C ILE A 91 -0.75 0.38 0.26
N GLY A 92 -1.08 -0.21 1.41
CA GLY A 92 -1.50 -1.60 1.54
C GLY A 92 -3.00 -1.66 1.81
N ILE A 93 -3.68 -2.60 1.19
CA ILE A 93 -5.12 -2.86 1.37
C ILE A 93 -5.28 -4.32 1.75
N ASP A 94 -5.94 -4.59 2.88
CA ASP A 94 -6.17 -5.95 3.38
C ASP A 94 -7.59 -6.46 3.09
N SER A 95 -8.57 -5.57 2.96
CA SER A 95 -9.99 -5.94 2.74
C SER A 95 -10.82 -4.76 2.21
N THR A 96 -11.54 -4.06 3.11
CA THR A 96 -12.52 -3.00 2.79
C THR A 96 -12.26 -1.70 3.56
N GLU A 97 -11.06 -1.54 4.09
CA GLU A 97 -10.70 -0.37 4.88
C GLU A 97 -10.79 0.93 4.08
N THR A 98 -10.92 2.01 4.81
CA THR A 98 -10.75 3.37 4.29
C THR A 98 -9.43 3.93 4.80
N VAL A 99 -8.54 4.25 3.86
CA VAL A 99 -7.24 4.87 4.13
C VAL A 99 -7.32 6.36 3.80
N ASP A 100 -7.16 7.21 4.81
CA ASP A 100 -7.11 8.68 4.63
C ASP A 100 -5.66 9.16 4.60
N VAL A 101 -5.27 9.86 3.53
CA VAL A 101 -3.91 10.36 3.30
C VAL A 101 -3.92 11.88 3.17
N LYS A 102 -3.08 12.55 3.96
CA LYS A 102 -2.80 13.99 3.79
C LYS A 102 -1.34 14.20 3.54
N ALA A 103 -1.01 14.91 2.48
CA ALA A 103 0.37 15.15 2.05
C ALA A 103 0.56 16.58 1.53
N THR A 104 1.84 16.96 1.36
CA THR A 104 2.22 18.26 0.80
C THR A 104 3.14 18.04 -0.40
N TYR A 105 2.77 18.55 -1.58
CA TYR A 105 3.63 18.50 -2.77
C TYR A 105 4.62 19.71 -2.76
N PRO A 106 5.88 19.52 -3.16
CA PRO A 106 6.46 18.32 -3.80
C PRO A 106 7.08 17.31 -2.83
N GLN A 107 6.94 17.44 -1.52
CA GLN A 107 7.52 16.54 -0.52
C GLN A 107 6.58 15.38 -0.12
N MET A 108 5.59 15.03 -0.96
CA MET A 108 4.55 14.08 -0.56
C MET A 108 5.08 12.68 -0.20
N ALA A 109 6.25 12.29 -0.67
CA ALA A 109 6.86 11.01 -0.30
C ALA A 109 7.41 10.98 1.14
N THR A 110 7.69 12.14 1.74
CA THR A 110 8.30 12.27 3.07
C THR A 110 7.45 13.05 4.06
N ASP A 111 6.62 13.98 3.56
CA ASP A 111 5.73 14.82 4.37
C ASP A 111 4.27 14.43 4.11
N TYR A 112 3.84 13.37 4.77
CA TYR A 112 2.45 12.90 4.72
C TYR A 112 2.00 12.26 6.03
N SER A 113 0.70 12.22 6.23
CA SER A 113 0.06 11.42 7.27
C SER A 113 -0.87 10.39 6.65
N VAL A 114 -1.03 9.26 7.32
CA VAL A 114 -1.98 8.21 6.94
C VAL A 114 -2.78 7.82 8.17
N LYS A 115 -4.09 7.60 7.99
CA LYS A 115 -5.02 7.20 9.04
C LYS A 115 -5.99 6.15 8.52
N GLY A 116 -6.66 5.45 9.45
CA GLY A 116 -7.69 4.46 9.15
C GLY A 116 -7.16 3.05 8.90
N SER A 117 -5.83 2.84 8.92
CA SER A 117 -5.24 1.53 8.71
C SER A 117 -3.90 1.41 9.45
N TYR A 118 -3.82 0.46 10.37
CA TYR A 118 -2.57 0.11 11.07
C TYR A 118 -1.47 -0.35 10.11
N GLU A 119 -1.84 -1.13 9.09
CA GLU A 119 -0.92 -1.57 8.05
C GLU A 119 -0.24 -0.38 7.36
N ASN A 120 -1.04 0.63 6.98
CA ASN A 120 -0.51 1.80 6.29
C ASN A 120 0.34 2.71 7.17
N GLU A 121 0.08 2.77 8.48
CA GLU A 121 0.97 3.44 9.42
C GLU A 121 2.36 2.77 9.44
N LYS A 122 2.40 1.42 9.46
CA LYS A 122 3.65 0.64 9.42
C LYS A 122 4.35 0.70 8.06
N ILE A 123 3.60 0.66 6.96
CA ILE A 123 4.15 0.86 5.60
C ILE A 123 4.79 2.24 5.49
N LYS A 124 4.16 3.29 6.04
CA LYS A 124 4.75 4.63 6.10
C LYS A 124 6.06 4.64 6.86
N GLU A 125 6.09 4.07 8.08
CA GLU A 125 7.32 3.99 8.88
C GLU A 125 8.45 3.33 8.09
N LEU A 126 8.18 2.19 7.44
CA LEU A 126 9.14 1.46 6.62
C LEU A 126 9.59 2.24 5.37
N ALA A 127 8.66 2.91 4.69
CA ALA A 127 8.97 3.74 3.53
C ALA A 127 9.91 4.91 3.91
N LEU A 128 9.65 5.59 5.03
CA LEU A 128 10.51 6.67 5.52
C LEU A 128 11.89 6.16 5.95
N LYS A 129 11.98 4.99 6.59
CA LYS A 129 13.26 4.35 6.93
C LYS A 129 14.07 4.00 5.67
N GLN A 130 13.42 3.51 4.64
CA GLN A 130 14.08 3.18 3.35
C GLN A 130 14.58 4.45 2.65
N ILE A 131 13.79 5.55 2.66
CA ILE A 131 14.20 6.84 2.11
C ILE A 131 15.43 7.40 2.87
N ASP A 132 15.44 7.32 4.20
CA ASP A 132 16.59 7.72 5.02
C ASP A 132 17.84 6.89 4.69
N LEU A 133 17.70 5.56 4.62
CA LEU A 133 18.80 4.67 4.21
C LEU A 133 19.34 5.05 2.83
N GLN A 134 18.45 5.28 1.85
CA GLN A 134 18.83 5.70 0.50
C GLN A 134 19.63 7.01 0.52
N ALA A 135 19.17 8.02 1.26
CA ALA A 135 19.84 9.31 1.36
C ALA A 135 21.23 9.18 2.00
N ARG A 136 21.35 8.39 3.06
CA ARG A 136 22.63 8.11 3.74
C ARG A 136 23.61 7.40 2.80
N CYS A 137 23.15 6.38 2.07
CA CYS A 137 23.99 5.69 1.08
C CYS A 137 24.49 6.66 -0.01
N GLN A 138 23.64 7.55 -0.51
CA GLN A 138 24.02 8.54 -1.50
C GLN A 138 25.04 9.55 -0.95
N SER A 139 24.88 10.04 0.29
CA SER A 139 25.83 10.91 0.95
C SER A 139 27.22 10.25 1.09
N ILE A 140 27.26 8.98 1.54
CA ILE A 140 28.51 8.23 1.67
C ILE A 140 29.22 8.03 0.32
N LEU A 141 28.46 7.71 -0.73
CA LEU A 141 29.03 7.57 -2.09
C LEU A 141 29.65 8.88 -2.59
N ALA A 142 29.05 10.02 -2.25
CA ALA A 142 29.56 11.34 -2.65
C ALA A 142 30.76 11.81 -1.82
N GLU A 143 30.74 11.60 -0.50
CA GLU A 143 31.69 12.16 0.45
C GLU A 143 32.89 11.25 0.72
N ARG A 144 32.66 9.93 0.70
CA ARG A 144 33.65 8.89 1.08
C ARG A 144 33.63 7.70 0.13
N PRO A 145 33.86 7.91 -1.19
CA PRO A 145 33.82 6.85 -2.18
C PRO A 145 34.82 5.71 -1.91
N ASP A 146 35.93 6.03 -1.25
CA ASP A 146 36.98 5.09 -0.85
C ASP A 146 36.54 4.07 0.23
N LEU A 147 35.55 4.41 1.05
CA LEU A 147 35.04 3.59 2.13
C LEU A 147 33.56 3.21 1.93
N ALA A 148 32.96 3.62 0.82
CA ALA A 148 31.52 3.53 0.59
C ALA A 148 31.02 2.08 0.76
N ASP A 149 31.67 1.10 0.16
CA ASP A 149 31.23 -0.30 0.22
C ASP A 149 31.17 -0.81 1.67
N SER A 150 32.20 -0.52 2.46
CA SER A 150 32.26 -0.95 3.86
C SER A 150 31.18 -0.28 4.71
N ILE A 151 30.98 1.03 4.55
CA ILE A 151 30.01 1.80 5.34
C ILE A 151 28.59 1.42 4.93
N ILE A 152 28.30 1.30 3.64
CA ILE A 152 26.98 0.90 3.14
C ILE A 152 26.63 -0.52 3.59
N THR A 153 27.59 -1.44 3.61
CA THR A 153 27.38 -2.79 4.15
C THR A 153 26.92 -2.75 5.62
N VAL A 154 27.54 -1.92 6.45
CA VAL A 154 27.13 -1.75 7.85
C VAL A 154 25.74 -1.12 7.94
N LEU A 155 25.47 -0.06 7.19
CA LEU A 155 24.14 0.59 7.17
C LEU A 155 23.02 -0.38 6.75
N MET A 156 23.28 -1.20 5.74
CA MET A 156 22.35 -2.25 5.30
C MET A 156 22.13 -3.31 6.39
N SER A 157 23.19 -3.75 7.05
CA SER A 157 23.10 -4.72 8.14
C SER A 157 22.27 -4.19 9.31
N ASP A 158 22.53 -2.95 9.73
CA ASP A 158 21.77 -2.29 10.81
C ASP A 158 20.28 -2.14 10.44
N TYR A 159 20.00 -1.74 9.21
CA TYR A 159 18.63 -1.65 8.68
C TYR A 159 17.92 -3.00 8.72
N LYS A 160 18.56 -4.05 8.17
CA LYS A 160 18.03 -5.43 8.17
C LYS A 160 17.74 -5.92 9.59
N GLN A 161 18.64 -5.68 10.52
CA GLN A 161 18.47 -6.09 11.91
C GLN A 161 17.26 -5.37 12.56
N ASP A 162 17.16 -4.06 12.38
CA ASP A 162 16.04 -3.26 12.92
C ASP A 162 14.71 -3.72 12.34
N VAL A 163 14.62 -3.81 11.00
CA VAL A 163 13.37 -4.15 10.30
C VAL A 163 12.94 -5.60 10.57
N SER A 164 13.88 -6.54 10.56
CA SER A 164 13.58 -7.94 10.90
C SER A 164 13.03 -8.07 12.32
N ARG A 165 13.68 -7.44 13.29
CA ARG A 165 13.30 -7.54 14.70
C ARG A 165 12.00 -6.81 15.03
N ASN A 166 11.84 -5.59 14.50
CA ASN A 166 10.79 -4.69 14.96
C ASN A 166 9.52 -4.75 14.11
N TYR A 167 9.59 -5.31 12.91
CA TYR A 167 8.47 -5.44 11.99
C TYR A 167 8.24 -6.90 11.59
N ILE A 168 9.17 -7.55 10.88
CA ILE A 168 8.92 -8.81 10.21
C ILE A 168 8.66 -9.95 11.19
N PHE A 169 9.54 -10.19 12.16
CA PHE A 169 9.40 -11.31 13.10
C PHE A 169 8.32 -11.10 14.17
N LYS A 170 7.85 -9.86 14.36
CA LYS A 170 6.74 -9.61 15.28
C LYS A 170 5.42 -10.10 14.73
N GLU A 171 5.15 -9.79 13.47
CA GLU A 171 3.87 -10.08 12.82
C GLU A 171 4.10 -10.45 11.34
N PRO A 172 4.71 -11.63 11.07
CA PRO A 172 5.12 -12.01 9.72
C PRO A 172 3.95 -12.17 8.73
N MET A 173 2.70 -12.33 9.24
CA MET A 173 1.49 -12.41 8.41
C MET A 173 1.02 -11.07 7.84
N ARG A 174 1.53 -9.96 8.36
CA ARG A 174 1.04 -8.63 8.00
C ARG A 174 1.50 -8.17 6.61
N ALA A 175 0.68 -7.32 5.97
CA ALA A 175 1.01 -6.70 4.70
C ALA A 175 2.32 -5.90 4.78
N TYR A 176 2.54 -5.15 5.84
CA TYR A 176 3.78 -4.39 6.01
C TYR A 176 5.04 -5.29 6.11
N SER A 177 4.92 -6.53 6.61
CA SER A 177 6.05 -7.47 6.64
C SER A 177 6.42 -7.96 5.23
N TYR A 178 5.41 -8.22 4.37
CA TYR A 178 5.64 -8.46 2.95
C TYR A 178 6.27 -7.25 2.28
N PHE A 179 5.73 -6.04 2.50
CA PHE A 179 6.27 -4.80 1.94
C PHE A 179 7.75 -4.60 2.29
N ALA A 180 8.14 -4.90 3.55
CA ALA A 180 9.52 -4.76 4.02
C ALA A 180 10.51 -5.64 3.25
N LEU A 181 10.12 -6.87 2.86
CA LEU A 181 10.99 -7.81 2.15
C LEU A 181 11.41 -7.30 0.76
N PHE A 182 10.53 -6.56 0.09
CA PHE A 182 10.73 -6.12 -1.30
C PHE A 182 11.22 -4.67 -1.42
N GLN A 183 11.69 -4.08 -0.32
CA GLN A 183 12.33 -2.77 -0.36
C GLN A 183 13.72 -2.85 -0.98
N TYR A 184 14.12 -1.80 -1.68
CA TYR A 184 15.40 -1.71 -2.36
C TYR A 184 16.04 -0.33 -2.17
N ILE A 185 17.35 -0.26 -2.39
CA ILE A 185 18.09 0.99 -2.55
C ILE A 185 18.70 1.05 -3.96
N VAL A 186 18.97 2.26 -4.42
CA VAL A 186 19.62 2.50 -5.71
C VAL A 186 21.05 2.97 -5.46
N ILE A 187 22.04 2.21 -5.96
CA ILE A 187 23.45 2.55 -5.93
C ILE A 187 23.92 2.73 -7.37
N GLY A 188 24.39 3.92 -7.72
CA GLY A 188 24.61 4.29 -9.11
C GLY A 188 23.30 4.21 -9.91
N ASN A 189 23.26 3.35 -10.93
CA ASN A 189 22.06 3.14 -11.76
C ASN A 189 21.42 1.75 -11.53
N GLN A 190 21.77 1.06 -10.44
CA GLN A 190 21.28 -0.28 -10.15
C GLN A 190 20.44 -0.30 -8.89
N ALA A 191 19.30 -0.98 -8.96
CA ALA A 191 18.47 -1.27 -7.80
C ALA A 191 19.00 -2.56 -7.12
N HIS A 192 19.19 -2.48 -5.80
CA HIS A 192 19.63 -3.59 -4.96
C HIS A 192 18.57 -3.86 -3.91
N LEU A 193 18.04 -5.07 -3.85
CA LEU A 193 17.17 -5.48 -2.75
C LEU A 193 17.91 -5.31 -1.43
N ILE A 194 17.23 -4.79 -0.42
CA ILE A 194 17.79 -4.68 0.93
C ILE A 194 17.88 -6.08 1.54
N PHE A 195 16.80 -6.86 1.45
CA PHE A 195 16.79 -8.28 1.75
C PHE A 195 16.93 -9.07 0.44
N ASP A 196 18.06 -9.72 0.23
CA ASP A 196 18.32 -10.50 -1.01
C ASP A 196 18.51 -11.99 -0.67
N PRO A 197 17.44 -12.79 -0.77
CA PRO A 197 17.48 -14.21 -0.40
C PRO A 197 18.38 -15.06 -1.29
N SER A 198 18.78 -14.54 -2.47
CA SER A 198 19.70 -15.23 -3.39
C SER A 198 21.18 -15.00 -3.05
N ARG A 199 21.49 -14.06 -2.17
CA ARG A 199 22.85 -13.68 -1.81
C ARG A 199 23.18 -13.85 -0.33
N ASP A 200 22.16 -13.96 0.52
CA ASP A 200 22.33 -14.02 1.97
C ASP A 200 21.38 -15.04 2.59
N VAL A 201 21.94 -16.08 3.18
CA VAL A 201 21.20 -17.15 3.89
C VAL A 201 20.34 -16.57 5.02
N ALA A 202 20.79 -15.51 5.68
CA ALA A 202 20.02 -14.87 6.74
C ALA A 202 18.76 -14.19 6.14
N ASP A 203 18.89 -13.54 4.99
CA ASP A 203 17.75 -12.95 4.28
C ASP A 203 16.77 -14.03 3.80
N ASN A 204 17.28 -15.17 3.31
CA ASN A 204 16.44 -16.30 2.92
C ASN A 204 15.58 -16.79 4.10
N LYS A 205 16.14 -16.87 5.31
CA LYS A 205 15.37 -17.24 6.52
C LYS A 205 14.28 -16.21 6.85
N VAL A 206 14.55 -14.93 6.63
CA VAL A 206 13.55 -13.85 6.82
C VAL A 206 12.40 -14.01 5.84
N PHE A 207 12.70 -14.26 4.55
CA PHE A 207 11.68 -14.58 3.53
C PHE A 207 10.89 -15.84 3.91
N GLY A 208 11.56 -16.90 4.34
CA GLY A 208 10.93 -18.16 4.75
C GLY A 208 9.94 -17.99 5.91
N ALA A 209 10.27 -17.13 6.89
CA ALA A 209 9.37 -16.85 8.00
C ALA A 209 8.07 -16.17 7.54
N VAL A 210 8.16 -15.20 6.63
CA VAL A 210 6.98 -14.54 6.05
C VAL A 210 6.22 -15.51 5.15
N ALA A 211 6.91 -16.27 4.28
CA ALA A 211 6.28 -17.25 3.39
C ALA A 211 5.46 -18.29 4.17
N THR A 212 6.02 -18.87 5.24
CA THR A 212 5.33 -19.84 6.10
C THR A 212 4.10 -19.22 6.78
N SER A 213 4.20 -17.99 7.23
CA SER A 213 3.08 -17.29 7.85
C SER A 213 1.98 -16.97 6.84
N TRP A 214 2.35 -16.48 5.65
CA TRP A 214 1.40 -16.15 4.59
C TRP A 214 0.69 -17.40 4.04
N ASP A 215 1.37 -18.53 4.01
CA ASP A 215 0.75 -19.81 3.63
C ASP A 215 -0.37 -20.21 4.59
N THR A 216 -0.27 -19.84 5.85
CA THR A 216 -1.29 -20.08 6.86
C THR A 216 -2.47 -19.11 6.77
N TYR A 217 -2.19 -17.82 6.55
CA TYR A 217 -3.21 -16.77 6.60
C TYR A 217 -3.84 -16.47 5.24
N TYR A 218 -3.08 -16.65 4.15
CA TYR A 218 -3.48 -16.35 2.77
C TYR A 218 -3.12 -17.51 1.82
N PRO A 219 -3.60 -18.74 2.11
CA PRO A 219 -3.21 -19.92 1.37
C PRO A 219 -3.58 -19.79 -0.11
N GLY A 220 -2.62 -20.09 -0.98
CA GLY A 220 -2.85 -20.11 -2.44
C GLY A 220 -2.92 -18.73 -3.09
N SER A 221 -2.74 -17.62 -2.35
CA SER A 221 -2.67 -16.30 -2.98
C SER A 221 -1.43 -16.18 -3.88
N GLU A 222 -1.52 -15.36 -4.94
CA GLU A 222 -0.39 -15.14 -5.84
C GLU A 222 0.85 -14.66 -5.12
N ARG A 223 0.69 -13.80 -4.10
CA ARG A 223 1.80 -13.28 -3.31
C ARG A 223 2.41 -14.33 -2.39
N THR A 224 1.61 -15.23 -1.84
CA THR A 224 2.11 -16.39 -1.10
C THR A 224 2.94 -17.31 -2.00
N GLN A 225 2.43 -17.60 -3.21
CA GLN A 225 3.19 -18.40 -4.18
C GLN A 225 4.49 -17.70 -4.59
N ASN A 226 4.48 -16.37 -4.78
CA ASN A 226 5.68 -15.61 -5.07
C ASN A 226 6.73 -15.70 -3.94
N LEU A 227 6.31 -15.58 -2.67
CA LEU A 227 7.20 -15.75 -1.51
C LEU A 227 7.87 -17.13 -1.51
N HIS A 228 7.11 -18.21 -1.74
CA HIS A 228 7.67 -19.56 -1.86
C HIS A 228 8.68 -19.67 -3.00
N ASN A 229 8.34 -19.15 -4.17
CA ASN A 229 9.23 -19.21 -5.33
C ASN A 229 10.55 -18.47 -5.08
N VAL A 230 10.49 -17.30 -4.46
CA VAL A 230 11.68 -16.49 -4.12
C VAL A 230 12.54 -17.23 -3.08
N THR A 231 11.91 -17.80 -2.04
CA THR A 231 12.61 -18.56 -0.98
C THR A 231 13.29 -19.80 -1.54
N ILE A 232 12.58 -20.60 -2.36
CA ILE A 232 13.12 -21.82 -2.98
C ILE A 232 14.26 -21.51 -3.94
N LYS A 233 14.15 -20.42 -4.71
CA LYS A 233 15.21 -19.98 -5.62
C LYS A 233 16.47 -19.62 -4.84
N GLY A 234 16.35 -18.86 -3.75
CA GLY A 234 17.48 -18.52 -2.90
C GLY A 234 18.17 -19.74 -2.26
N MET A 235 17.45 -20.84 -2.01
CA MET A 235 18.03 -22.10 -1.52
C MET A 235 18.82 -22.89 -2.58
N LYS A 236 18.54 -22.65 -3.86
CA LYS A 236 19.19 -23.40 -4.95
C LYS A 236 20.49 -22.76 -5.42
N ASP A 237 20.66 -21.50 -5.11
CA ASP A 237 21.85 -20.72 -5.49
C ASP A 237 22.98 -20.84 -4.42
N GLU A 238 22.78 -21.67 -3.37
CA GLU A 238 23.76 -22.12 -2.39
C GLU A 238 24.46 -23.41 -2.87
#